data_4bea075760203a12efe0d0cb23f90509
#
_entry.id   4bea075760203a12efe0d0cb23f90509
#
_cell.length_a   1.000
_cell.length_b   1.000
_cell.length_c   1.000
_cell.angle_alpha   90.00
_cell.angle_beta   90.00
_cell.angle_gamma   90.00
#
_symmetry.space_group_name_H-M   'P 1'
#
loop_
_entity.id
_entity.type
_entity.pdbx_description
1 polymer ?
#
loop_
_entity_poly.entity_id
_entity_poly.type
_entity_poly.pdbx_seq_one_letter_code
_entity_poly.pdbx_strand_id
1 'polypeptide(L)'
;MQTNEKAIFARTELLLGEDTMEALGSVRVIIFGVGGVGSWCAEGLVRSGVRHLTMVDSDRVAQSNVNRQLMATTRTVGQVKVEALRERLLEINPEAEIEAVQKIYCEQSADEFCLDDYDYIIDAVDSLKDKTLLILRASASRARFFCSLGAALKVNPLKVQVAEFWKVRGCPLGAALRKRMKRAHTFPAKKFLCVYDDEVLPNRGHNALLADSFSPGADSAQTPTPEGPGEASLSTPTPEGPGDPELLNHDWSASKAQINGTTAPVTAIFGMTLAGLVLQDIYTCVLG
;
A
#
# COMPACT_ATOMS: atom_id res chain seq x y z
N MET A 1 -2.01 23.17 -21.48
CA MET A 1 -1.03 23.89 -20.63
C MET A 1 0.10 22.89 -20.36
N GLN A 2 1.29 23.14 -20.89
CA GLN A 2 2.45 22.31 -20.50
C GLN A 2 2.75 22.64 -19.04
N THR A 3 2.60 21.66 -18.16
CA THR A 3 2.92 21.80 -16.75
C THR A 3 4.43 21.89 -16.65
N ASN A 4 4.96 23.02 -16.20
CA ASN A 4 6.40 23.16 -15.99
C ASN A 4 6.75 22.41 -14.68
N GLU A 5 7.30 21.21 -14.79
CA GLU A 5 7.68 20.36 -13.66
C GLU A 5 8.60 21.10 -12.67
N LYS A 6 9.54 21.93 -13.17
CA LYS A 6 10.36 22.78 -12.30
C LYS A 6 9.53 23.71 -11.41
N ALA A 7 8.38 24.18 -11.87
CA ALA A 7 7.51 25.01 -11.03
C ALA A 7 6.79 24.20 -9.95
N ILE A 8 6.43 22.95 -10.25
CA ILE A 8 5.78 22.06 -9.27
C ILE A 8 6.73 21.80 -8.09
N PHE A 9 8.00 21.51 -8.37
CA PHE A 9 8.99 21.11 -7.36
C PHE A 9 9.91 22.23 -6.88
N ALA A 10 9.66 23.49 -7.24
CA ALA A 10 10.53 24.61 -6.90
C ALA A 10 10.86 24.73 -5.39
N ARG A 11 9.91 24.42 -4.51
CA ARG A 11 10.15 24.44 -3.07
C ARG A 11 10.94 23.23 -2.57
N THR A 12 10.77 22.07 -3.21
CA THR A 12 11.55 20.86 -2.91
C THR A 12 12.99 21.04 -3.36
N GLU A 13 13.20 21.58 -4.56
CA GLU A 13 14.52 21.90 -5.11
C GLU A 13 15.26 22.96 -4.25
N LEU A 14 14.54 23.98 -3.77
CA LEU A 14 15.13 25.00 -2.88
C LEU A 14 15.67 24.38 -1.57
N LEU A 15 15.03 23.32 -1.08
CA LEU A 15 15.45 22.62 0.14
C LEU A 15 16.54 21.57 -0.12
N LEU A 16 16.39 20.78 -1.17
CA LEU A 16 17.22 19.57 -1.41
C LEU A 16 18.37 19.81 -2.39
N GLY A 17 18.31 20.88 -3.21
CA GLY A 17 19.27 21.16 -4.27
C GLY A 17 18.98 20.42 -5.57
N GLU A 18 19.58 20.90 -6.66
CA GLU A 18 19.35 20.40 -8.03
C GLU A 18 19.84 18.95 -8.18
N ASP A 19 21.00 18.60 -7.66
CA ASP A 19 21.58 17.25 -7.74
C ASP A 19 20.67 16.19 -7.09
N THR A 20 20.06 16.53 -5.93
CA THR A 20 19.11 15.63 -5.27
C THR A 20 17.81 15.49 -6.06
N MET A 21 17.34 16.57 -6.68
CA MET A 21 16.14 16.51 -7.53
C MET A 21 16.38 15.68 -8.79
N GLU A 22 17.58 15.75 -9.39
CA GLU A 22 17.95 14.89 -10.52
C GLU A 22 18.00 13.42 -10.10
N ALA A 23 18.60 13.13 -8.95
CA ALA A 23 18.63 11.78 -8.38
C ALA A 23 17.21 11.24 -8.08
N LEU A 24 16.33 12.07 -7.48
CA LEU A 24 14.92 11.71 -7.23
C LEU A 24 14.17 11.40 -8.53
N GLY A 25 14.43 12.17 -9.60
CA GLY A 25 13.80 11.95 -10.90
C GLY A 25 14.29 10.70 -11.63
N SER A 26 15.48 10.18 -11.29
CA SER A 26 16.10 9.03 -11.97
C SER A 26 15.86 7.69 -11.29
N VAL A 27 15.61 7.66 -9.98
CA VAL A 27 15.43 6.41 -9.24
C VAL A 27 14.14 5.69 -9.60
N ARG A 28 14.20 4.37 -9.62
CA ARG A 28 13.08 3.46 -9.86
C ARG A 28 12.58 2.87 -8.56
N VAL A 29 11.32 3.14 -8.21
CA VAL A 29 10.70 2.67 -6.97
C VAL A 29 9.59 1.68 -7.28
N ILE A 30 9.52 0.56 -6.55
CA ILE A 30 8.37 -0.34 -6.57
C ILE A 30 7.71 -0.40 -5.19
N ILE A 31 6.38 -0.32 -5.18
CA ILE A 31 5.56 -0.42 -3.97
C ILE A 31 4.65 -1.64 -4.09
N PHE A 32 4.77 -2.56 -3.15
CA PHE A 32 3.87 -3.70 -3.00
C PHE A 32 2.80 -3.39 -1.95
N GLY A 33 1.52 -3.40 -2.39
CA GLY A 33 0.36 -3.00 -1.60
C GLY A 33 0.13 -1.50 -1.62
N VAL A 34 -0.96 -1.05 -2.26
CA VAL A 34 -1.37 0.37 -2.28
C VAL A 34 -2.62 0.62 -1.44
N GLY A 35 -2.72 -0.07 -0.30
CA GLY A 35 -3.76 0.15 0.70
C GLY A 35 -3.58 1.45 1.49
N GLY A 36 -3.96 1.42 2.78
CA GLY A 36 -3.91 2.59 3.66
C GLY A 36 -2.51 3.17 3.91
N VAL A 37 -1.44 2.41 3.71
CA VAL A 37 -0.06 2.87 3.88
C VAL A 37 0.59 3.16 2.52
N GLY A 38 0.57 2.18 1.60
CA GLY A 38 1.27 2.30 0.33
C GLY A 38 0.75 3.42 -0.55
N SER A 39 -0.56 3.73 -0.53
CA SER A 39 -1.12 4.84 -1.30
C SER A 39 -0.59 6.21 -0.86
N TRP A 40 -0.44 6.43 0.44
CA TRP A 40 0.17 7.65 0.98
C TRP A 40 1.68 7.72 0.73
N CYS A 41 2.36 6.57 0.73
CA CYS A 41 3.77 6.50 0.35
C CYS A 41 3.95 6.89 -1.12
N ALA A 42 3.14 6.35 -2.04
CA ALA A 42 3.17 6.69 -3.46
C ALA A 42 2.96 8.19 -3.70
N GLU A 43 1.94 8.79 -3.06
CA GLU A 43 1.71 10.23 -3.17
C GLU A 43 2.88 11.04 -2.61
N GLY A 44 3.43 10.66 -1.47
CA GLY A 44 4.60 11.32 -0.88
C GLY A 44 5.81 11.31 -1.81
N LEU A 45 6.09 10.20 -2.46
CA LEU A 45 7.19 10.05 -3.41
C LEU A 45 6.99 10.92 -4.67
N VAL A 46 5.81 10.85 -5.31
CA VAL A 46 5.52 11.63 -6.51
C VAL A 46 5.52 13.14 -6.21
N ARG A 47 4.96 13.57 -5.07
CA ARG A 47 5.02 14.97 -4.62
C ARG A 47 6.42 15.47 -4.30
N SER A 48 7.36 14.55 -4.12
CA SER A 48 8.76 14.88 -3.83
C SER A 48 9.67 14.84 -5.06
N GLY A 49 9.14 14.44 -6.24
CA GLY A 49 9.88 14.46 -7.51
C GLY A 49 10.28 13.07 -8.03
N VAL A 50 9.87 11.97 -7.38
CA VAL A 50 10.06 10.62 -7.94
C VAL A 50 9.19 10.48 -9.20
N ARG A 51 9.82 10.10 -10.32
CA ARG A 51 9.14 9.95 -11.61
C ARG A 51 8.83 8.50 -11.96
N HIS A 52 9.72 7.56 -11.65
CA HIS A 52 9.56 6.16 -12.05
C HIS A 52 9.03 5.33 -10.88
N LEU A 53 7.74 5.05 -10.92
CA LEU A 53 7.03 4.36 -9.84
C LEU A 53 6.22 3.18 -10.39
N THR A 54 6.51 1.98 -9.90
CA THR A 54 5.68 0.78 -10.13
C THR A 54 4.84 0.51 -8.87
N MET A 55 3.54 0.33 -9.04
CA MET A 55 2.62 0.02 -7.95
C MET A 55 1.96 -1.33 -8.18
N VAL A 56 2.02 -2.22 -7.19
CA VAL A 56 1.50 -3.59 -7.26
C VAL A 56 0.42 -3.80 -6.21
N ASP A 57 -0.80 -4.08 -6.63
CA ASP A 57 -1.93 -4.43 -5.75
C ASP A 57 -3.02 -5.12 -6.60
N SER A 58 -3.60 -6.20 -6.13
CA SER A 58 -4.61 -6.95 -6.89
C SER A 58 -6.03 -6.45 -6.70
N ASP A 59 -6.28 -5.64 -5.65
CA ASP A 59 -7.62 -5.35 -5.18
C ASP A 59 -8.31 -4.24 -6.00
N ARG A 60 -9.63 -4.22 -5.83
CA ARG A 60 -10.48 -3.09 -6.22
C ARG A 60 -10.82 -2.24 -5.00
N VAL A 61 -11.16 -0.99 -5.24
CA VAL A 61 -11.60 -0.05 -4.20
C VAL A 61 -12.94 -0.51 -3.64
N ALA A 62 -12.98 -0.81 -2.34
CA ALA A 62 -14.20 -1.11 -1.60
C ALA A 62 -14.65 0.11 -0.79
N GLN A 63 -15.94 0.20 -0.48
CA GLN A 63 -16.49 1.28 0.31
C GLN A 63 -15.83 1.41 1.70
N SER A 64 -15.48 0.28 2.32
CA SER A 64 -14.75 0.23 3.59
C SER A 64 -13.31 0.75 3.51
N ASN A 65 -12.79 1.03 2.33
CA ASN A 65 -11.44 1.59 2.12
C ASN A 65 -11.43 3.13 2.21
N VAL A 66 -12.58 3.79 1.99
CA VAL A 66 -12.72 5.25 1.88
C VAL A 66 -12.18 5.98 3.14
N ASN A 67 -12.26 5.34 4.29
CA ASN A 67 -11.83 5.95 5.55
C ASN A 67 -10.31 6.14 5.67
N ARG A 68 -9.47 5.49 4.81
CA ARG A 68 -8.01 5.51 5.00
C ARG A 68 -7.16 5.35 3.75
N GLN A 69 -7.68 4.83 2.64
CA GLN A 69 -6.92 4.66 1.40
C GLN A 69 -7.08 5.88 0.51
N LEU A 70 -5.97 6.45 0.08
CA LEU A 70 -5.93 7.76 -0.56
C LEU A 70 -6.77 7.86 -1.84
N MET A 71 -6.71 6.82 -2.71
CA MET A 71 -7.47 6.78 -3.96
C MET A 71 -8.95 6.43 -3.74
N ALA A 72 -9.30 5.92 -2.54
CA ALA A 72 -10.64 5.46 -2.26
C ALA A 72 -11.56 6.64 -1.92
N THR A 73 -12.53 6.90 -2.79
CA THR A 73 -13.62 7.87 -2.63
C THR A 73 -14.94 7.20 -2.98
N THR A 74 -16.06 7.83 -2.69
CA THR A 74 -17.37 7.32 -3.10
C THR A 74 -17.53 7.20 -4.62
N ARG A 75 -16.70 7.91 -5.41
CA ARG A 75 -16.70 7.86 -6.89
C ARG A 75 -15.78 6.78 -7.47
N THR A 76 -14.79 6.32 -6.71
CA THR A 76 -13.82 5.33 -7.19
C THR A 76 -14.10 3.90 -6.71
N VAL A 77 -15.17 3.69 -5.91
CA VAL A 77 -15.60 2.33 -5.50
C VAL A 77 -15.82 1.45 -6.73
N GLY A 78 -15.23 0.24 -6.71
CA GLY A 78 -15.24 -0.72 -7.81
C GLY A 78 -14.08 -0.60 -8.80
N GLN A 79 -13.37 0.54 -8.85
CA GLN A 79 -12.19 0.69 -9.71
C GLN A 79 -11.01 -0.14 -9.18
N VAL A 80 -10.09 -0.50 -10.07
CA VAL A 80 -8.83 -1.14 -9.70
C VAL A 80 -7.98 -0.16 -8.88
N LYS A 81 -7.48 -0.57 -7.71
CA LYS A 81 -6.78 0.34 -6.78
C LYS A 81 -5.57 1.01 -7.42
N VAL A 82 -4.73 0.25 -8.10
CA VAL A 82 -3.50 0.78 -8.72
C VAL A 82 -3.83 1.77 -9.84
N GLU A 83 -4.89 1.55 -10.61
CA GLU A 83 -5.31 2.48 -11.67
C GLU A 83 -5.90 3.77 -11.09
N ALA A 84 -6.81 3.67 -10.12
CA ALA A 84 -7.38 4.84 -9.48
C ALA A 84 -6.30 5.71 -8.79
N LEU A 85 -5.26 5.07 -8.23
CA LEU A 85 -4.14 5.79 -7.65
C LEU A 85 -3.26 6.40 -8.73
N ARG A 86 -2.97 5.69 -9.82
CA ARG A 86 -2.19 6.21 -10.96
C ARG A 86 -2.81 7.47 -11.55
N GLU A 87 -4.11 7.47 -11.83
CA GLU A 87 -4.84 8.64 -12.33
C GLU A 87 -4.62 9.86 -11.42
N ARG A 88 -4.80 9.67 -10.11
CA ARG A 88 -4.58 10.71 -9.11
C ARG A 88 -3.14 11.22 -9.08
N LEU A 89 -2.15 10.34 -9.18
CA LEU A 89 -0.74 10.72 -9.13
C LEU A 89 -0.31 11.49 -10.39
N LEU A 90 -0.86 11.15 -11.55
CA LEU A 90 -0.62 11.88 -12.80
C LEU A 90 -1.25 13.29 -12.80
N GLU A 91 -2.30 13.54 -12.01
CA GLU A 91 -2.80 14.89 -11.77
C GLU A 91 -1.79 15.76 -10.97
N ILE A 92 -0.91 15.13 -10.17
CA ILE A 92 0.13 15.81 -9.37
C ILE A 92 1.37 16.06 -10.22
N ASN A 93 1.88 15.03 -10.88
CA ASN A 93 3.00 15.11 -11.80
C ASN A 93 2.67 14.40 -13.12
N PRO A 94 2.23 15.13 -14.15
CA PRO A 94 1.90 14.55 -15.45
C PRO A 94 3.10 13.92 -16.19
N GLU A 95 4.33 14.30 -15.82
CA GLU A 95 5.57 13.78 -16.42
C GLU A 95 6.07 12.50 -15.72
N ALA A 96 5.37 12.03 -14.66
CA ALA A 96 5.75 10.80 -13.98
C ALA A 96 5.39 9.56 -14.82
N GLU A 97 6.31 8.61 -14.85
CA GLU A 97 6.14 7.29 -15.45
C GLU A 97 5.65 6.32 -14.38
N ILE A 98 4.33 6.12 -14.32
CA ILE A 98 3.69 5.32 -13.28
C ILE A 98 3.13 4.05 -13.89
N GLU A 99 3.68 2.91 -13.47
CA GLU A 99 3.19 1.59 -13.84
C GLU A 99 2.20 1.08 -12.79
N ALA A 100 1.00 0.73 -13.23
CA ALA A 100 -0.07 0.17 -12.40
C ALA A 100 -0.20 -1.32 -12.67
N VAL A 101 0.20 -2.17 -11.74
CA VAL A 101 0.24 -3.62 -11.90
C VAL A 101 -0.83 -4.25 -11.02
N GLN A 102 -1.95 -4.68 -11.61
CA GLN A 102 -3.00 -5.41 -10.90
C GLN A 102 -2.60 -6.88 -10.76
N LYS A 103 -1.76 -7.19 -9.78
CA LYS A 103 -1.30 -8.55 -9.49
C LYS A 103 -1.12 -8.78 -8.00
N ILE A 104 -1.21 -10.05 -7.60
CA ILE A 104 -0.81 -10.51 -6.26
C ILE A 104 0.68 -10.82 -6.30
N TYR A 105 1.43 -10.30 -5.31
CA TYR A 105 2.78 -10.78 -5.07
C TYR A 105 2.72 -12.06 -4.23
N CYS A 106 3.04 -13.18 -4.84
CA CYS A 106 3.07 -14.51 -4.20
C CYS A 106 4.20 -15.35 -4.79
N GLU A 107 4.33 -16.60 -4.34
CA GLU A 107 5.42 -17.48 -4.78
C GLU A 107 5.41 -17.74 -6.30
N GLN A 108 4.22 -17.78 -6.91
CA GLN A 108 4.06 -18.03 -8.34
C GLN A 108 4.41 -16.80 -9.20
N SER A 109 4.17 -15.59 -8.70
CA SER A 109 4.37 -14.34 -9.46
C SER A 109 5.67 -13.59 -9.08
N ALA A 110 6.35 -13.99 -8.01
CA ALA A 110 7.45 -13.21 -7.44
C ALA A 110 8.62 -12.99 -8.42
N ASP A 111 8.90 -13.93 -9.31
CA ASP A 111 9.99 -13.83 -10.28
C ASP A 111 9.70 -12.86 -11.44
N GLU A 112 8.43 -12.52 -11.67
CA GLU A 112 8.02 -11.58 -12.71
C GLU A 112 8.39 -10.12 -12.39
N PHE A 113 8.61 -9.81 -11.12
CA PHE A 113 8.82 -8.42 -10.68
C PHE A 113 10.26 -7.93 -10.79
N CYS A 114 11.23 -8.78 -11.14
CA CYS A 114 12.63 -8.40 -11.39
C CYS A 114 13.16 -7.37 -10.36
N LEU A 115 13.14 -7.72 -9.07
CA LEU A 115 13.42 -6.80 -7.96
C LEU A 115 14.78 -6.07 -8.06
N ASP A 116 15.74 -6.64 -8.80
CA ASP A 116 17.05 -6.01 -9.05
C ASP A 116 16.99 -4.85 -10.06
N ASP A 117 15.87 -4.65 -10.77
CA ASP A 117 15.70 -3.54 -11.69
C ASP A 117 15.28 -2.24 -10.99
N TYR A 118 15.05 -2.29 -9.69
CA TYR A 118 14.64 -1.15 -8.86
C TYR A 118 15.75 -0.71 -7.93
N ASP A 119 15.75 0.60 -7.62
CA ASP A 119 16.63 1.19 -6.61
C ASP A 119 16.02 1.07 -5.22
N TYR A 120 14.69 1.20 -5.13
CA TYR A 120 13.94 1.12 -3.87
C TYR A 120 12.76 0.16 -3.98
N ILE A 121 12.61 -0.68 -2.96
CA ILE A 121 11.48 -1.58 -2.77
C ILE A 121 10.76 -1.19 -1.48
N ILE A 122 9.45 -0.95 -1.58
CA ILE A 122 8.58 -0.63 -0.44
C ILE A 122 7.58 -1.75 -0.23
N ASP A 123 7.59 -2.33 0.95
CA ASP A 123 6.63 -3.35 1.37
C ASP A 123 5.55 -2.75 2.26
N ALA A 124 4.34 -2.60 1.72
CA ALA A 124 3.13 -2.21 2.44
C ALA A 124 2.04 -3.31 2.41
N VAL A 125 2.43 -4.55 2.13
CA VAL A 125 1.57 -5.75 2.17
C VAL A 125 1.21 -6.10 3.60
N ASP A 126 0.01 -6.59 3.85
CA ASP A 126 -0.45 -6.98 5.19
C ASP A 126 -0.61 -8.52 5.37
N SER A 127 -0.53 -9.30 4.30
CA SER A 127 -0.52 -10.78 4.35
C SER A 127 0.78 -11.29 4.97
N LEU A 128 0.68 -12.05 6.06
CA LEU A 128 1.85 -12.61 6.75
C LEU A 128 2.70 -13.53 5.84
N LYS A 129 2.04 -14.31 4.96
CA LYS A 129 2.70 -15.25 4.06
C LYS A 129 3.50 -14.51 3.00
N ASP A 130 2.83 -13.63 2.27
CA ASP A 130 3.41 -12.96 1.11
C ASP A 130 4.41 -11.88 1.53
N LYS A 131 4.14 -11.20 2.64
CA LYS A 131 5.09 -10.29 3.28
C LYS A 131 6.38 -11.00 3.70
N THR A 132 6.29 -12.23 4.24
CA THR A 132 7.49 -13.01 4.57
C THR A 132 8.31 -13.30 3.31
N LEU A 133 7.66 -13.71 2.22
CA LEU A 133 8.31 -13.97 0.93
C LEU A 133 8.97 -12.70 0.38
N LEU A 134 8.24 -11.59 0.37
CA LEU A 134 8.75 -10.30 -0.12
C LEU A 134 9.97 -9.83 0.68
N ILE A 135 9.92 -9.90 2.01
CA ILE A 135 11.06 -9.54 2.88
C ILE A 135 12.31 -10.38 2.53
N LEU A 136 12.16 -11.68 2.35
CA LEU A 136 13.29 -12.56 2.02
C LEU A 136 13.90 -12.21 0.66
N ARG A 137 13.07 -12.03 -0.36
CA ARG A 137 13.52 -11.71 -1.73
C ARG A 137 14.04 -10.27 -1.84
N ALA A 138 13.33 -9.29 -1.32
CA ALA A 138 13.75 -7.89 -1.35
C ALA A 138 15.05 -7.65 -0.56
N SER A 139 15.24 -8.32 0.58
CA SER A 139 16.50 -8.24 1.31
C SER A 139 17.67 -8.91 0.60
N ALA A 140 17.43 -9.82 -0.34
CA ALA A 140 18.47 -10.45 -1.15
C ALA A 140 18.82 -9.65 -2.41
N SER A 141 17.91 -8.78 -2.90
CA SER A 141 18.13 -7.94 -4.08
C SER A 141 19.18 -6.85 -3.82
N ARG A 142 19.65 -6.18 -4.87
CA ARG A 142 20.53 -5.01 -4.74
C ARG A 142 19.82 -3.75 -4.22
N ALA A 143 18.49 -3.67 -4.38
CA ALA A 143 17.70 -2.51 -4.02
C ALA A 143 17.76 -2.16 -2.52
N ARG A 144 17.52 -0.90 -2.19
CA ARG A 144 17.20 -0.46 -0.83
C ARG A 144 15.79 -0.91 -0.48
N PHE A 145 15.61 -1.48 0.69
CA PHE A 145 14.34 -2.08 1.10
C PHE A 145 13.80 -1.45 2.39
N PHE A 146 12.58 -0.94 2.34
CA PHE A 146 11.84 -0.41 3.49
C PHE A 146 10.50 -1.14 3.65
N CYS A 147 10.10 -1.37 4.89
CA CYS A 147 8.92 -2.19 5.19
C CYS A 147 7.97 -1.46 6.14
N SER A 148 6.70 -1.42 5.83
CA SER A 148 5.65 -1.08 6.79
C SER A 148 5.28 -2.31 7.61
N LEU A 149 5.23 -2.18 8.91
CA LEU A 149 4.59 -3.17 9.77
C LEU A 149 3.10 -2.84 10.02
N GLY A 150 2.49 -3.40 11.05
CA GLY A 150 1.06 -3.26 11.29
C GLY A 150 0.66 -1.83 11.65
N ALA A 151 -0.18 -1.19 10.84
CA ALA A 151 -0.73 0.15 11.05
C ALA A 151 -2.17 0.16 11.62
N ALA A 152 -2.76 -1.01 11.87
CA ALA A 152 -4.08 -1.16 12.45
C ALA A 152 -4.05 -1.14 13.99
N LEU A 153 -5.22 -0.91 14.61
CA LEU A 153 -5.41 -0.87 16.07
C LEU A 153 -4.61 0.25 16.75
N LYS A 154 -4.52 1.40 16.10
CA LYS A 154 -3.74 2.56 16.52
C LYS A 154 -4.52 3.86 16.31
N VAL A 155 -4.29 4.82 17.21
CA VAL A 155 -4.93 6.13 17.17
C VAL A 155 -3.90 7.25 17.31
N ASN A 156 -2.79 7.00 18.01
CA ASN A 156 -1.78 8.03 18.24
C ASN A 156 -0.70 8.04 17.14
N PRO A 157 -0.75 8.96 16.16
CA PRO A 157 0.22 9.00 15.08
C PRO A 157 1.63 9.41 15.54
N LEU A 158 1.77 10.01 16.72
CA LEU A 158 3.06 10.42 17.29
C LEU A 158 3.88 9.24 17.82
N LYS A 159 3.30 8.04 17.86
CA LYS A 159 4.01 6.80 18.22
C LYS A 159 4.63 6.08 17.02
N VAL A 160 4.42 6.59 15.81
CA VAL A 160 5.06 6.04 14.62
C VAL A 160 6.57 6.26 14.70
N GLN A 161 7.32 5.19 14.52
CA GLN A 161 8.77 5.18 14.67
C GLN A 161 9.43 4.26 13.64
N VAL A 162 10.73 4.39 13.48
CA VAL A 162 11.54 3.62 12.54
C VAL A 162 12.58 2.82 13.31
N ALA A 163 12.70 1.53 13.00
CA ALA A 163 13.78 0.70 13.54
C ALA A 163 14.18 -0.40 12.55
N GLU A 164 15.38 -0.94 12.74
CA GLU A 164 15.80 -2.17 12.07
C GLU A 164 14.89 -3.34 12.49
N PHE A 165 14.55 -4.22 11.56
CA PHE A 165 13.54 -5.27 11.70
C PHE A 165 13.64 -6.11 12.99
N TRP A 166 14.88 -6.50 13.38
CA TRP A 166 15.08 -7.30 14.58
C TRP A 166 15.01 -6.48 15.88
N LYS A 167 15.09 -5.15 15.77
CA LYS A 167 15.00 -4.22 16.91
C LYS A 167 13.57 -3.76 17.18
N VAL A 168 12.63 -3.99 16.25
CA VAL A 168 11.19 -3.65 16.43
C VAL A 168 10.64 -4.30 17.70
N ARG A 169 9.91 -3.53 18.52
CA ARG A 169 9.23 -3.99 19.73
C ARG A 169 7.76 -3.57 19.70
N GLY A 170 6.90 -4.30 20.41
CA GLY A 170 5.48 -3.96 20.57
C GLY A 170 4.58 -4.22 19.37
N CYS A 171 5.10 -4.45 18.17
CA CYS A 171 4.30 -4.69 16.98
C CYS A 171 3.95 -6.18 16.81
N PRO A 172 2.66 -6.58 16.85
CA PRO A 172 2.24 -7.98 16.68
C PRO A 172 2.64 -8.59 15.33
N LEU A 173 2.48 -7.85 14.24
CA LEU A 173 2.87 -8.31 12.90
C LEU A 173 4.38 -8.56 12.81
N GLY A 174 5.20 -7.64 13.33
CA GLY A 174 6.65 -7.82 13.38
C GLY A 174 7.07 -9.02 14.22
N ALA A 175 6.38 -9.27 15.35
CA ALA A 175 6.61 -10.46 16.17
C ALA A 175 6.24 -11.75 15.44
N ALA A 176 5.10 -11.76 14.73
CA ALA A 176 4.64 -12.92 13.95
C ALA A 176 5.59 -13.25 12.79
N LEU A 177 6.07 -12.24 12.06
CA LEU A 177 7.06 -12.38 10.99
C LEU A 177 8.36 -13.01 11.52
N ARG A 178 8.93 -12.47 12.60
CA ARG A 178 10.14 -13.02 13.22
C ARG A 178 9.95 -14.44 13.73
N LYS A 179 8.80 -14.74 14.33
CA LYS A 179 8.45 -16.10 14.78
C LYS A 179 8.39 -17.07 13.60
N ARG A 180 7.74 -16.65 12.49
CA ARG A 180 7.64 -17.45 11.26
C ARG A 180 9.02 -17.74 10.66
N MET A 181 9.85 -16.73 10.52
CA MET A 181 11.21 -16.84 9.95
C MET A 181 12.10 -17.75 10.81
N LYS A 182 12.08 -17.58 12.13
CA LYS A 182 12.83 -18.47 13.06
C LYS A 182 12.37 -19.92 12.95
N ARG A 183 11.06 -20.17 12.84
CA ARG A 183 10.50 -21.52 12.71
C ARG A 183 10.86 -22.21 11.39
N ALA A 184 10.94 -21.42 10.31
CA ALA A 184 11.32 -21.89 8.99
C ALA A 184 12.85 -21.90 8.76
N HIS A 185 13.66 -21.42 9.72
CA HIS A 185 15.10 -21.21 9.58
C HIS A 185 15.47 -20.36 8.35
N THR A 186 14.61 -19.38 7.99
CA THR A 186 14.83 -18.47 6.87
C THR A 186 14.97 -17.04 7.39
N PHE A 187 16.00 -16.32 6.94
CA PHE A 187 16.32 -14.99 7.46
C PHE A 187 16.59 -14.02 6.32
N PRO A 188 16.27 -12.72 6.50
CA PRO A 188 16.63 -11.68 5.53
C PRO A 188 18.14 -11.63 5.30
N ALA A 189 18.56 -11.47 4.04
CA ALA A 189 19.96 -11.44 3.65
C ALA A 189 20.67 -10.14 4.11
N LYS A 190 19.92 -9.04 4.19
CA LYS A 190 20.42 -7.72 4.65
C LYS A 190 19.53 -7.16 5.77
N LYS A 191 20.08 -6.28 6.59
CA LYS A 191 19.32 -5.44 7.52
C LYS A 191 18.49 -4.43 6.72
N PHE A 192 17.29 -4.15 7.19
CA PHE A 192 16.39 -3.15 6.60
C PHE A 192 15.59 -2.44 7.69
N LEU A 193 15.08 -1.26 7.34
CA LEU A 193 14.28 -0.43 8.24
C LEU A 193 12.80 -0.74 8.08
N CYS A 194 12.11 -0.73 9.23
CA CYS A 194 10.67 -0.86 9.32
C CYS A 194 10.05 0.39 9.92
N VAL A 195 8.96 0.86 9.33
CA VAL A 195 8.04 1.80 9.97
C VAL A 195 7.05 0.99 10.80
N TYR A 196 6.92 1.32 12.07
CA TYR A 196 6.06 0.61 13.01
C TYR A 196 5.58 1.52 14.14
N ASP A 197 4.71 1.00 14.95
CA ASP A 197 4.18 1.63 16.16
C ASP A 197 3.85 0.52 17.16
N ASP A 198 4.10 0.75 18.43
CA ASP A 198 3.91 -0.21 19.52
C ASP A 198 2.52 -0.16 20.16
N GLU A 199 1.68 0.79 19.76
CA GLU A 199 0.30 0.85 20.23
C GLU A 199 -0.52 -0.32 19.69
N VAL A 200 -1.28 -0.98 20.57
CA VAL A 200 -2.23 -2.04 20.20
C VAL A 200 -3.51 -1.84 21.01
N LEU A 201 -4.51 -1.26 20.36
CA LEU A 201 -5.82 -1.01 20.97
C LEU A 201 -6.81 -2.13 20.62
N PRO A 202 -7.77 -2.45 21.49
CA PRO A 202 -8.86 -3.36 21.15
C PRO A 202 -9.82 -2.69 20.16
N ASN A 203 -10.42 -3.47 19.25
CA ASN A 203 -11.62 -3.03 18.55
C ASN A 203 -12.73 -2.76 19.58
N ARG A 204 -13.35 -1.58 19.56
CA ARG A 204 -14.43 -1.20 20.51
C ARG A 204 -15.81 -1.24 19.88
N GLY A 205 -15.90 -1.19 18.55
CA GLY A 205 -17.16 -1.21 17.80
C GLY A 205 -17.50 -2.59 17.27
N HIS A 206 -18.80 -2.84 17.09
CA HIS A 206 -19.31 -3.94 16.29
C HIS A 206 -19.86 -3.36 14.99
N ASN A 207 -19.47 -3.90 13.84
CA ASN A 207 -19.99 -3.48 12.56
C ASN A 207 -20.51 -4.72 11.80
N ALA A 208 -21.84 -4.84 11.74
CA ALA A 208 -22.51 -5.96 11.08
C ALA A 208 -22.14 -6.05 9.58
N LEU A 209 -21.97 -4.91 8.88
CA LEU A 209 -21.58 -4.88 7.47
C LEU A 209 -20.18 -5.46 7.20
N LEU A 210 -19.31 -5.47 8.22
CA LEU A 210 -18.00 -6.11 8.12
C LEU A 210 -18.02 -7.57 8.59
N ALA A 211 -18.99 -7.96 9.43
CA ALA A 211 -19.15 -9.32 9.93
C ALA A 211 -19.69 -10.25 8.82
N ASP A 212 -20.62 -9.76 7.99
CA ASP A 212 -21.24 -10.55 6.90
C ASP A 212 -20.25 -10.86 5.76
N SER A 213 -19.21 -10.07 5.59
CA SER A 213 -18.15 -10.36 4.61
C SER A 213 -17.21 -11.51 5.00
N PHE A 214 -17.39 -12.10 6.21
CA PHE A 214 -16.58 -13.19 6.76
C PHE A 214 -17.33 -14.52 6.92
N SER A 215 -18.63 -14.58 6.59
CA SER A 215 -19.38 -15.84 6.66
C SER A 215 -19.09 -16.68 5.42
N PRO A 216 -18.40 -17.83 5.51
CA PRO A 216 -18.27 -18.75 4.41
C PRO A 216 -19.64 -19.45 4.21
N GLY A 217 -20.32 -19.10 3.10
CA GLY A 217 -21.45 -19.84 2.60
C GLY A 217 -22.77 -19.61 3.34
N ALA A 218 -23.44 -18.50 3.06
CA ALA A 218 -24.88 -18.41 3.22
C ALA A 218 -25.51 -18.65 1.83
N ASP A 219 -25.94 -19.86 1.61
CA ASP A 219 -26.81 -20.23 0.49
C ASP A 219 -28.06 -19.33 0.50
N SER A 220 -28.38 -18.80 -0.66
CA SER A 220 -29.53 -17.93 -0.95
C SER A 220 -30.84 -18.63 -0.63
N ALA A 221 -31.40 -18.41 0.55
CA ALA A 221 -32.82 -18.67 0.81
C ALA A 221 -33.63 -17.40 0.51
N GLN A 222 -34.31 -17.40 -0.62
CA GLN A 222 -35.28 -16.40 -1.02
C GLN A 222 -36.42 -16.33 -0.02
N THR A 223 -36.67 -15.17 0.59
CA THR A 223 -37.93 -14.83 1.23
C THR A 223 -38.69 -13.82 0.35
N PRO A 224 -40.00 -14.00 0.13
CA PRO A 224 -40.75 -13.17 -0.81
C PRO A 224 -41.06 -11.79 -0.23
N THR A 225 -40.87 -10.75 -1.06
CA THR A 225 -41.24 -9.35 -0.82
C THR A 225 -42.73 -9.14 -0.93
N PRO A 226 -43.34 -8.24 -0.13
CA PRO A 226 -44.62 -7.61 -0.46
C PRO A 226 -44.41 -6.38 -1.35
N GLU A 227 -45.22 -6.29 -2.38
CA GLU A 227 -45.27 -5.22 -3.36
C GLU A 227 -45.70 -3.87 -2.74
N GLY A 228 -44.99 -2.80 -3.08
CA GLY A 228 -45.38 -1.40 -2.87
C GLY A 228 -44.82 -0.54 -4.02
N PRO A 229 -45.46 0.58 -4.43
CA PRO A 229 -45.35 1.17 -5.75
C PRO A 229 -44.10 2.03 -5.97
N GLY A 230 -43.60 1.87 -7.13
CA GLY A 230 -42.59 2.50 -7.93
C GLY A 230 -41.95 3.85 -7.53
N GLU A 231 -40.64 3.81 -7.43
CA GLU A 231 -39.77 4.96 -7.73
C GLU A 231 -38.67 4.54 -8.69
N ALA A 232 -38.41 5.40 -9.68
CA ALA A 232 -37.51 5.15 -10.78
C ALA A 232 -36.06 5.06 -10.34
N SER A 233 -35.43 3.89 -10.50
CA SER A 233 -34.02 3.68 -10.28
C SER A 233 -33.20 4.29 -11.42
N LEU A 234 -32.40 5.31 -11.12
CA LEU A 234 -31.25 5.69 -11.96
C LEU A 234 -30.20 4.56 -11.88
N SER A 235 -30.15 3.74 -12.90
CA SER A 235 -29.06 2.77 -13.10
C SER A 235 -27.82 3.51 -13.59
N THR A 236 -26.81 3.62 -12.74
CA THR A 236 -25.45 3.97 -13.16
C THR A 236 -24.84 2.76 -13.88
N PRO A 237 -24.25 2.92 -15.07
CA PRO A 237 -23.60 1.81 -15.76
C PRO A 237 -22.32 1.43 -15.01
N THR A 238 -22.23 0.16 -14.62
CA THR A 238 -20.97 -0.49 -14.19
C THR A 238 -20.08 -0.61 -15.42
N PRO A 239 -18.84 -0.13 -15.43
CA PRO A 239 -17.91 -0.43 -16.51
C PRO A 239 -17.45 -1.89 -16.38
N GLU A 240 -17.98 -2.74 -17.22
CA GLU A 240 -17.47 -4.10 -17.45
C GLU A 240 -16.18 -3.99 -18.29
N GLY A 241 -15.03 -4.03 -17.62
CA GLY A 241 -13.76 -4.39 -18.27
C GLY A 241 -13.48 -5.88 -18.02
N PRO A 242 -12.88 -6.62 -18.97
CA PRO A 242 -12.54 -8.02 -18.78
C PRO A 242 -11.41 -8.14 -17.71
N GLY A 243 -11.81 -8.35 -16.47
CA GLY A 243 -10.90 -8.73 -15.39
C GLY A 243 -10.53 -10.20 -15.53
N ASP A 244 -9.27 -10.52 -15.29
CA ASP A 244 -8.78 -11.89 -15.26
C ASP A 244 -9.58 -12.72 -14.24
N PRO A 245 -10.24 -13.84 -14.62
CA PRO A 245 -11.07 -14.63 -13.72
C PRO A 245 -10.31 -15.20 -12.51
N GLU A 246 -8.99 -15.39 -12.60
CA GLU A 246 -8.16 -15.83 -11.47
C GLU A 246 -8.01 -14.75 -10.40
N LEU A 247 -8.07 -13.46 -10.75
CA LEU A 247 -7.97 -12.35 -9.80
C LEU A 247 -9.25 -12.13 -9.00
N LEU A 248 -10.41 -12.56 -9.51
CA LEU A 248 -11.71 -12.38 -8.83
C LEU A 248 -11.86 -13.26 -7.57
N ASN A 249 -11.05 -14.31 -7.42
CA ASN A 249 -11.14 -15.27 -6.32
C ASN A 249 -10.10 -15.08 -5.21
N HIS A 250 -9.20 -14.09 -5.32
CA HIS A 250 -8.19 -13.82 -4.30
C HIS A 250 -8.44 -12.48 -3.62
N ASP A 251 -9.37 -12.44 -2.69
CA ASP A 251 -9.47 -11.38 -1.70
C ASP A 251 -8.39 -11.60 -0.62
N TRP A 252 -7.39 -10.73 -0.57
CA TRP A 252 -6.36 -10.72 0.47
C TRP A 252 -6.96 -10.62 1.88
N SER A 253 -8.20 -10.11 1.98
CA SER A 253 -8.94 -10.01 3.23
C SER A 253 -9.70 -11.29 3.60
N ALA A 254 -10.03 -12.16 2.65
CA ALA A 254 -10.83 -13.37 2.87
C ALA A 254 -10.18 -14.41 3.81
N SER A 255 -8.86 -14.35 4.02
CA SER A 255 -8.13 -15.24 4.94
C SER A 255 -7.87 -14.64 6.32
N LYS A 256 -8.33 -13.42 6.62
CA LYS A 256 -8.10 -12.76 7.91
C LYS A 256 -9.10 -13.26 8.93
N ALA A 257 -8.61 -13.82 10.04
CA ALA A 257 -9.44 -14.26 11.18
C ALA A 257 -10.17 -13.10 11.89
N GLN A 258 -9.76 -11.84 11.67
CA GLN A 258 -10.36 -10.65 12.27
C GLN A 258 -10.05 -9.40 11.45
N ILE A 259 -11.08 -8.56 11.25
CA ILE A 259 -10.89 -7.20 10.72
C ILE A 259 -10.45 -6.27 11.84
N ASN A 260 -9.35 -5.58 11.64
CA ASN A 260 -8.82 -4.62 12.59
C ASN A 260 -9.19 -3.19 12.19
N GLY A 261 -9.70 -2.42 13.14
CA GLY A 261 -10.01 -1.01 12.97
C GLY A 261 -8.74 -0.20 12.63
N THR A 262 -8.90 0.80 11.76
CA THR A 262 -7.81 1.70 11.34
C THR A 262 -8.33 3.12 11.13
N THR A 263 -7.42 4.08 11.19
CA THR A 263 -7.70 5.51 10.94
C THR A 263 -6.72 6.07 9.91
N ALA A 264 -7.18 7.04 9.10
CA ALA A 264 -6.35 7.67 8.08
C ALA A 264 -5.09 8.36 8.64
N PRO A 265 -5.13 9.12 9.75
CA PRO A 265 -3.93 9.80 10.27
C PRO A 265 -2.76 8.85 10.52
N VAL A 266 -3.01 7.69 11.12
CA VAL A 266 -1.94 6.72 11.41
C VAL A 266 -1.41 6.09 10.13
N THR A 267 -2.30 5.58 9.27
CA THR A 267 -1.86 4.93 8.03
C THR A 267 -1.15 5.90 7.09
N ALA A 268 -1.59 7.16 7.04
CA ALA A 268 -0.96 8.22 6.25
C ALA A 268 0.45 8.53 6.76
N ILE A 269 0.66 8.66 8.07
CA ILE A 269 1.99 8.91 8.64
C ILE A 269 2.93 7.73 8.39
N PHE A 270 2.45 6.48 8.48
CA PHE A 270 3.26 5.34 8.06
C PHE A 270 3.73 5.48 6.61
N GLY A 271 2.82 5.79 5.67
CA GLY A 271 3.15 5.98 4.26
C GLY A 271 4.10 7.15 4.02
N MET A 272 3.83 8.30 4.61
CA MET A 272 4.69 9.49 4.51
C MET A 272 6.07 9.25 5.13
N THR A 273 6.16 8.48 6.21
CA THR A 273 7.45 8.09 6.81
C THR A 273 8.26 7.22 5.86
N LEU A 274 7.63 6.25 5.17
CA LEU A 274 8.31 5.44 4.16
C LEU A 274 8.84 6.30 3.00
N ALA A 275 8.02 7.22 2.47
CA ALA A 275 8.47 8.17 1.46
C ALA A 275 9.64 9.03 1.97
N GLY A 276 9.55 9.51 3.21
CA GLY A 276 10.61 10.27 3.86
C GLY A 276 11.93 9.50 3.99
N LEU A 277 11.87 8.18 4.26
CA LEU A 277 13.08 7.34 4.30
C LEU A 277 13.76 7.24 2.94
N VAL A 278 13.00 7.13 1.86
CA VAL A 278 13.55 7.14 0.48
C VAL A 278 14.22 8.49 0.20
N LEU A 279 13.53 9.61 0.48
CA LEU A 279 14.08 10.95 0.28
C LEU A 279 15.37 11.17 1.08
N GLN A 280 15.36 10.79 2.36
CA GLN A 280 16.51 10.94 3.24
C GLN A 280 17.72 10.11 2.77
N ASP A 281 17.47 8.88 2.30
CA ASP A 281 18.53 8.01 1.78
C ASP A 281 19.16 8.62 0.52
N ILE A 282 18.35 9.08 -0.44
CA ILE A 282 18.82 9.74 -1.66
C ILE A 282 19.60 11.02 -1.32
N TYR A 283 19.03 11.90 -0.50
CA TYR A 283 19.67 13.14 -0.07
C TYR A 283 21.03 12.88 0.58
N THR A 284 21.11 11.89 1.47
CA THR A 284 22.37 11.53 2.12
C THR A 284 23.39 10.95 1.15
N CYS A 285 22.95 10.14 0.17
CA CYS A 285 23.84 9.59 -0.85
C CYS A 285 24.42 10.66 -1.81
N VAL A 286 23.67 11.72 -2.10
CA VAL A 286 24.12 12.82 -2.96
C VAL A 286 25.11 13.74 -2.25
N LEU A 287 24.94 13.94 -0.95
CA LEU A 287 25.86 14.81 -0.17
C LEU A 287 27.17 14.11 0.24
N GLY A 288 27.29 12.80 0.08
CA GLY A 288 28.52 12.01 0.27
C GLY A 288 28.79 11.53 1.59
#